data_037212671d4ef0fd837db3b3293b6957
#
_entry.id   037212671d4ef0fd837db3b3293b6957
#
_cell.length_a   1.000
_cell.length_b   1.000
_cell.length_c   1.000
_cell.angle_alpha   90.00
_cell.angle_beta   90.00
_cell.angle_gamma   90.00
#
_symmetry.space_group_name_H-M   'P 1'
#
loop_
_entity.id
_entity.type
_entity.pdbx_description
1 polymer ?
#
loop_
_entity_poly.entity_id
_entity_poly.type
_entity_poly.pdbx_seq_one_letter_code
_entity_poly.pdbx_strand_id
1 'polypeptide(L)'
;MVAWPRAGNEMRVAEPEFAFRMRVDLPPRGAPYMVDDVLNAVATLHPAIEIPDSRFAECVKAGEAQIIADNACAHLFVLGAPTEANWRALDLVEEKPEIILRGRQYVGHGRNVLGDPRIALTWLANELRELGLTLRAGEVVTTGTCHPPLPIQSGDQVAADFGLIGKVSVGFE
;
A
#
# COMPACT_ATOMS: atom_id res chain seq x y z
N MET A 1 -1.80 17.18 7.62
CA MET A 1 -2.92 16.59 8.35
C MET A 1 -4.01 16.28 7.35
N VAL A 2 -4.46 15.05 7.29
CA VAL A 2 -5.63 14.68 6.48
C VAL A 2 -6.84 14.89 7.36
N ALA A 3 -7.74 15.77 6.97
CA ALA A 3 -9.00 15.95 7.70
C ALA A 3 -9.82 14.66 7.52
N TRP A 4 -10.22 14.05 8.63
CA TRP A 4 -11.14 12.93 8.64
C TRP A 4 -12.45 13.32 7.94
N PRO A 5 -12.94 12.59 6.93
CA PRO A 5 -14.22 12.95 6.32
C PRO A 5 -15.34 12.87 7.36
N ARG A 6 -16.18 13.91 7.42
CA ARG A 6 -17.32 14.00 8.35
C ARG A 6 -18.35 12.88 8.20
N ALA A 7 -18.41 12.20 7.06
CA ALA A 7 -19.11 10.93 6.87
C ALA A 7 -18.16 9.83 7.31
N GLY A 8 -18.36 9.28 8.50
CA GLY A 8 -17.41 8.43 9.20
C GLY A 8 -16.88 7.27 8.37
N ASN A 9 -15.59 7.00 8.54
CA ASN A 9 -14.98 5.76 8.07
C ASN A 9 -15.41 4.63 9.03
N GLU A 10 -16.05 3.59 8.50
CA GLU A 10 -16.60 2.48 9.29
C GLU A 10 -15.48 1.52 9.75
N MET A 11 -14.46 1.30 8.93
CA MET A 11 -13.37 0.38 9.26
C MET A 11 -12.45 0.91 10.34
N ARG A 12 -12.18 2.23 10.34
CA ARG A 12 -11.32 2.92 11.33
C ARG A 12 -10.00 2.23 11.58
N VAL A 13 -9.28 1.94 10.52
CA VAL A 13 -7.95 1.34 10.58
C VAL A 13 -6.96 2.09 9.71
N ALA A 14 -5.67 1.95 10.04
CA ALA A 14 -4.57 2.43 9.24
C ALA A 14 -3.62 1.25 8.94
N GLU A 15 -3.13 1.20 7.73
CA GLU A 15 -2.32 0.12 7.16
C GLU A 15 -1.02 0.68 6.60
N PRO A 16 0.14 0.36 7.20
CA PRO A 16 1.43 0.75 6.64
C PRO A 16 1.78 -0.11 5.43
N GLU A 17 2.16 0.53 4.32
CA GLU A 17 2.37 -0.13 3.03
C GLU A 17 3.61 0.36 2.31
N PHE A 18 4.15 -0.49 1.42
CA PHE A 18 5.09 -0.07 0.39
C PHE A 18 4.30 0.43 -0.83
N ALA A 19 4.73 1.54 -1.41
CA ALA A 19 4.10 2.09 -2.59
C ALA A 19 5.13 2.33 -3.71
N PHE A 20 4.79 1.92 -4.92
CA PHE A 20 5.64 2.09 -6.10
C PHE A 20 4.99 3.07 -7.07
N ARG A 21 5.75 4.06 -7.54
CA ARG A 21 5.32 4.94 -8.64
C ARG A 21 5.92 4.46 -9.94
N MET A 22 5.07 4.29 -10.94
CA MET A 22 5.50 3.84 -12.27
C MET A 22 6.21 4.95 -13.03
N ARG A 23 7.28 4.59 -13.79
CA ARG A 23 8.04 5.47 -14.67
C ARG A 23 7.57 5.38 -16.12
N VAL A 24 7.25 4.18 -16.56
CA VAL A 24 6.81 3.88 -17.92
C VAL A 24 5.59 2.97 -17.88
N ASP A 25 4.83 2.96 -18.96
CA ASP A 25 3.67 2.09 -19.13
C ASP A 25 4.09 0.61 -19.17
N LEU A 26 3.26 -0.23 -18.57
CA LEU A 26 3.25 -1.68 -18.74
C LEU A 26 1.97 -2.08 -19.51
N PRO A 27 1.98 -2.07 -20.85
CA PRO A 27 0.81 -2.41 -21.64
C PRO A 27 0.55 -3.92 -21.68
N PRO A 28 -0.65 -4.36 -22.09
CA PRO A 28 -0.90 -5.76 -22.36
C PRO A 28 0.11 -6.34 -23.35
N ARG A 29 0.59 -7.56 -23.11
CA ARG A 29 1.49 -8.32 -23.98
C ARG A 29 1.23 -9.82 -23.85
N GLY A 30 1.66 -10.62 -24.84
CA GLY A 30 1.43 -12.06 -24.88
C GLY A 30 2.13 -12.83 -23.73
N ALA A 31 3.37 -12.44 -23.39
CA ALA A 31 4.12 -13.08 -22.30
C ALA A 31 3.89 -12.35 -20.95
N PRO A 32 3.85 -13.06 -19.82
CA PRO A 32 3.83 -12.43 -18.51
C PRO A 32 5.02 -11.51 -18.26
N TYR A 33 4.81 -10.51 -17.42
CA TYR A 33 5.88 -9.68 -16.89
C TYR A 33 6.63 -10.45 -15.79
N MET A 34 7.95 -10.46 -15.88
CA MET A 34 8.82 -10.92 -14.81
C MET A 34 9.03 -9.79 -13.79
N VAL A 35 9.47 -10.13 -12.59
CA VAL A 35 9.75 -9.14 -11.53
C VAL A 35 10.67 -8.03 -12.04
N ASP A 36 11.75 -8.39 -12.73
CA ASP A 36 12.72 -7.42 -13.26
C ASP A 36 12.10 -6.49 -14.32
N ASP A 37 11.20 -7.00 -15.18
CA ASP A 37 10.48 -6.17 -16.14
C ASP A 37 9.69 -5.07 -15.43
N VAL A 38 8.96 -5.46 -14.39
CA VAL A 38 8.11 -4.54 -13.62
C VAL A 38 8.95 -3.56 -12.83
N LEU A 39 9.99 -4.01 -12.14
CA LEU A 39 10.88 -3.12 -11.39
C LEU A 39 11.62 -2.13 -12.28
N ASN A 40 11.98 -2.52 -13.51
CA ASN A 40 12.55 -1.60 -14.50
C ASN A 40 11.56 -0.52 -14.95
N ALA A 41 10.26 -0.77 -14.82
CA ALA A 41 9.20 0.21 -15.12
C ALA A 41 8.88 1.13 -13.92
N VAL A 42 9.45 0.90 -12.73
CA VAL A 42 9.24 1.73 -11.54
C VAL A 42 10.18 2.93 -11.53
N ALA A 43 9.65 4.10 -11.20
CA ALA A 43 10.41 5.32 -10.94
C ALA A 43 10.95 5.33 -9.51
N THR A 44 10.05 5.25 -8.53
CA THR A 44 10.36 5.48 -7.11
C THR A 44 9.61 4.52 -6.20
N LEU A 45 10.22 4.22 -5.04
CA LEU A 45 9.60 3.54 -3.91
C LEU A 45 9.31 4.57 -2.82
N HIS A 46 8.19 4.40 -2.13
CA HIS A 46 7.71 5.29 -1.08
C HIS A 46 7.20 4.49 0.11
N PRO A 47 7.32 4.99 1.34
CA PRO A 47 6.49 4.55 2.44
C PRO A 47 5.08 5.11 2.25
N ALA A 48 4.05 4.37 2.64
CA ALA A 48 2.66 4.81 2.56
C ALA A 48 1.85 4.34 3.77
N ILE A 49 0.71 4.99 3.99
CA ILE A 49 -0.32 4.55 4.93
C ILE A 49 -1.64 4.55 4.17
N GLU A 50 -2.28 3.39 4.05
CA GLU A 50 -3.65 3.28 3.58
C GLU A 50 -4.63 3.46 4.74
N ILE A 51 -5.77 4.05 4.44
CA ILE A 51 -6.90 4.21 5.33
C ILE A 51 -8.11 3.64 4.59
N PRO A 52 -8.29 2.31 4.64
CA PRO A 52 -9.39 1.65 3.95
C PRO A 52 -10.74 2.01 4.57
N ASP A 53 -11.79 1.87 3.79
CA ASP A 53 -13.17 1.97 4.25
C ASP A 53 -14.07 1.04 3.47
N SER A 54 -15.14 0.59 4.09
CA SER A 54 -16.11 -0.30 3.49
C SER A 54 -17.54 0.20 3.70
N ARG A 55 -18.39 -0.01 2.69
CA ARG A 55 -19.83 0.20 2.80
C ARG A 55 -20.53 -0.88 3.62
N PHE A 56 -19.82 -1.95 3.96
CA PHE A 56 -20.32 -3.03 4.80
C PHE A 56 -19.92 -2.82 6.25
N ALA A 57 -20.88 -2.71 7.16
CA ALA A 57 -20.63 -2.54 8.60
C ALA A 57 -19.77 -3.67 9.20
N GLU A 58 -19.84 -4.88 8.63
CA GLU A 58 -19.03 -6.03 9.01
C GLU A 58 -18.29 -6.57 7.77
N CYS A 59 -17.38 -5.79 7.20
CA CYS A 59 -16.70 -6.12 5.95
C CYS A 59 -15.99 -7.50 6.00
N VAL A 60 -15.45 -7.90 7.15
CA VAL A 60 -14.81 -9.21 7.34
C VAL A 60 -15.78 -10.40 7.18
N LYS A 61 -17.07 -10.15 7.23
CA LYS A 61 -18.13 -11.16 6.99
C LYS A 61 -18.71 -11.08 5.57
N ALA A 62 -18.35 -10.05 4.82
CA ALA A 62 -18.75 -9.94 3.43
C ALA A 62 -18.04 -11.02 2.60
N GLY A 63 -18.71 -11.52 1.57
CA GLY A 63 -18.11 -12.46 0.64
C GLY A 63 -17.16 -11.75 -0.35
N GLU A 64 -16.32 -12.52 -1.02
CA GLU A 64 -15.34 -12.00 -1.98
C GLU A 64 -15.97 -11.10 -3.06
N ALA A 65 -17.10 -11.51 -3.63
CA ALA A 65 -17.81 -10.72 -4.65
C ALA A 65 -18.28 -9.35 -4.11
N GLN A 66 -18.71 -9.29 -2.86
CA GLN A 66 -19.11 -8.07 -2.20
C GLN A 66 -17.92 -7.15 -1.95
N ILE A 67 -16.79 -7.70 -1.50
CA ILE A 67 -15.55 -6.93 -1.29
C ILE A 67 -15.03 -6.37 -2.61
N ILE A 68 -15.05 -7.16 -3.69
CA ILE A 68 -14.67 -6.67 -5.03
C ILE A 68 -15.61 -5.54 -5.48
N ALA A 69 -16.92 -5.69 -5.29
CA ALA A 69 -17.91 -4.67 -5.62
C ALA A 69 -17.75 -3.39 -4.78
N ASP A 70 -17.16 -3.51 -3.60
CA ASP A 70 -16.81 -2.41 -2.68
C ASP A 70 -15.40 -1.85 -2.93
N ASN A 71 -14.87 -2.05 -4.13
CA ASN A 71 -13.54 -1.58 -4.53
C ASN A 71 -12.42 -2.10 -3.60
N ALA A 72 -12.56 -3.33 -3.08
CA ALA A 72 -11.65 -3.95 -2.12
C ALA A 72 -11.33 -3.05 -0.91
N CYS A 73 -12.31 -2.29 -0.44
CA CYS A 73 -12.21 -1.32 0.67
C CYS A 73 -11.24 -0.15 0.40
N ALA A 74 -10.78 0.05 -0.83
CA ALA A 74 -9.89 1.16 -1.15
C ALA A 74 -10.61 2.50 -0.96
N HIS A 75 -10.00 3.40 -0.15
CA HIS A 75 -10.59 4.69 0.18
C HIS A 75 -9.59 5.83 0.13
N LEU A 76 -8.72 5.96 1.13
CA LEU A 76 -7.71 7.00 1.20
C LEU A 76 -6.32 6.39 1.41
N PHE A 77 -5.30 7.08 0.91
CA PHE A 77 -3.92 6.76 1.29
C PHE A 77 -3.06 8.02 1.37
N VAL A 78 -2.03 7.95 2.18
CA VAL A 78 -1.02 9.00 2.33
C VAL A 78 0.29 8.46 1.78
N LEU A 79 0.77 9.10 0.71
CA LEU A 79 2.05 8.77 0.10
C LEU A 79 3.16 9.60 0.74
N GLY A 80 4.16 8.95 1.30
CA GLY A 80 5.38 9.59 1.79
C GLY A 80 6.28 10.07 0.65
N ALA A 81 7.36 10.78 1.00
CA ALA A 81 8.36 11.19 0.03
C ALA A 81 9.01 9.95 -0.63
N PRO A 82 9.48 10.07 -1.89
CA PRO A 82 10.25 9.00 -2.50
C PRO A 82 11.55 8.76 -1.72
N THR A 83 11.95 7.50 -1.61
CA THR A 83 13.25 7.19 -1.02
C THR A 83 14.40 7.71 -1.89
N GLU A 84 15.43 8.23 -1.24
CA GLU A 84 16.71 8.59 -1.89
C GLU A 84 17.69 7.42 -1.93
N ALA A 85 17.39 6.33 -1.21
CA ALA A 85 18.23 5.14 -1.19
C ALA A 85 18.17 4.37 -2.52
N ASN A 86 19.21 3.60 -2.79
CA ASN A 86 19.17 2.63 -3.89
C ASN A 86 18.25 1.45 -3.50
N TRP A 87 16.93 1.70 -3.52
CA TRP A 87 15.92 0.76 -3.06
C TRP A 87 15.92 -0.58 -3.81
N ARG A 88 16.46 -0.62 -5.03
CA ARG A 88 16.59 -1.87 -5.79
C ARG A 88 17.57 -2.85 -5.16
N ALA A 89 18.52 -2.33 -4.36
CA ALA A 89 19.48 -3.12 -3.61
C ALA A 89 19.02 -3.46 -2.18
N LEU A 90 17.87 -2.92 -1.73
CA LEU A 90 17.31 -3.23 -0.43
C LEU A 90 16.62 -4.60 -0.45
N ASP A 91 16.74 -5.33 0.65
CA ASP A 91 15.94 -6.54 0.88
C ASP A 91 14.58 -6.15 1.47
N LEU A 92 13.61 -5.89 0.58
CA LEU A 92 12.27 -5.48 1.02
C LEU A 92 11.53 -6.55 1.82
N VAL A 93 11.90 -7.82 1.67
CA VAL A 93 11.31 -8.93 2.45
C VAL A 93 11.66 -8.81 3.92
N GLU A 94 12.91 -8.43 4.21
CA GLU A 94 13.42 -8.30 5.58
C GLU A 94 13.21 -6.91 6.19
N GLU A 95 12.68 -5.95 5.42
CA GLU A 95 12.33 -4.64 5.98
C GLU A 95 11.32 -4.78 7.11
N LYS A 96 11.55 -3.99 8.17
CA LYS A 96 10.74 -4.00 9.40
C LYS A 96 10.25 -2.60 9.71
N PRO A 97 9.21 -2.13 9.02
CA PRO A 97 8.63 -0.83 9.33
C PRO A 97 8.21 -0.74 10.81
N GLU A 98 8.60 0.34 11.47
CA GLU A 98 8.20 0.65 12.83
C GLU A 98 7.03 1.63 12.81
N ILE A 99 5.93 1.28 13.44
CA ILE A 99 4.73 2.09 13.46
C ILE A 99 4.46 2.58 14.88
N ILE A 100 4.25 3.88 15.04
CA ILE A 100 3.92 4.49 16.33
C ILE A 100 2.48 4.99 16.29
N LEU A 101 1.69 4.50 17.23
CA LEU A 101 0.32 4.93 17.47
C LEU A 101 0.09 5.06 18.99
N ARG A 102 -0.37 6.22 19.45
CA ARG A 102 -0.63 6.52 20.89
C ARG A 102 0.58 6.19 21.80
N GLY A 103 1.79 6.49 21.33
CA GLY A 103 3.03 6.20 22.06
C GLY A 103 3.42 4.71 22.12
N ARG A 104 2.67 3.83 21.51
CA ARG A 104 2.98 2.40 21.40
C ARG A 104 3.63 2.12 20.06
N GLN A 105 4.68 1.29 20.08
CA GLN A 105 5.40 0.83 18.89
C GLN A 105 4.87 -0.54 18.45
N TYR A 106 4.71 -0.67 17.13
CA TYR A 106 4.38 -1.91 16.42
C TYR A 106 5.44 -2.13 15.36
N VAL A 107 5.66 -3.37 14.96
CA VAL A 107 6.65 -3.72 13.95
C VAL A 107 5.98 -4.51 12.84
N GLY A 108 6.05 -3.98 11.62
CA GLY A 108 5.63 -4.66 10.40
C GLY A 108 6.75 -5.52 9.82
N HIS A 109 6.45 -6.24 8.75
CA HIS A 109 7.43 -6.98 7.98
C HIS A 109 7.08 -6.92 6.48
N GLY A 110 8.08 -6.67 5.63
CA GLY A 110 7.89 -6.66 4.19
C GLY A 110 7.38 -8.00 3.64
N ARG A 111 7.80 -9.12 4.23
CA ARG A 111 7.31 -10.46 3.88
C ARG A 111 5.79 -10.68 4.08
N ASN A 112 5.14 -9.85 4.90
CA ASN A 112 3.69 -9.93 5.10
C ASN A 112 2.93 -9.50 3.83
N VAL A 113 3.59 -8.78 2.93
CA VAL A 113 3.03 -8.32 1.66
C VAL A 113 3.25 -9.42 0.61
N LEU A 114 2.38 -10.38 0.55
CA LEU A 114 2.40 -11.50 -0.41
C LEU A 114 3.78 -12.21 -0.51
N GLY A 115 4.53 -12.21 0.59
CA GLY A 115 5.90 -12.73 0.66
C GLY A 115 6.99 -11.71 0.25
N ASP A 116 6.69 -10.80 -0.67
CA ASP A 116 7.58 -9.72 -1.14
C ASP A 116 6.74 -8.62 -1.82
N PRO A 117 6.86 -7.36 -1.44
CA PRO A 117 6.15 -6.25 -2.09
C PRO A 117 6.35 -6.20 -3.61
N ARG A 118 7.51 -6.63 -4.11
CA ARG A 118 7.82 -6.70 -5.55
C ARG A 118 7.00 -7.77 -6.27
N ILE A 119 6.70 -8.87 -5.58
CA ILE A 119 5.81 -9.93 -6.09
C ILE A 119 4.38 -9.40 -6.19
N ALA A 120 3.90 -8.68 -5.17
CA ALA A 120 2.57 -8.09 -5.17
C ALA A 120 2.38 -7.11 -6.36
N LEU A 121 3.35 -6.21 -6.59
CA LEU A 121 3.33 -5.31 -7.74
C LEU A 121 3.35 -6.09 -9.08
N THR A 122 4.18 -7.13 -9.17
CA THR A 122 4.29 -7.95 -10.39
C THR A 122 3.01 -8.73 -10.66
N TRP A 123 2.38 -9.23 -9.60
CA TRP A 123 1.08 -9.88 -9.71
C TRP A 123 0.03 -8.92 -10.29
N LEU A 124 -0.09 -7.70 -9.73
CA LEU A 124 -1.03 -6.70 -10.25
C LEU A 124 -0.77 -6.36 -11.72
N ALA A 125 0.50 -6.16 -12.11
CA ALA A 125 0.85 -5.87 -13.49
C ALA A 125 0.41 -6.99 -14.44
N ASN A 126 0.49 -8.25 -14.01
CA ASN A 126 0.05 -9.39 -14.79
C ASN A 126 -1.46 -9.54 -14.83
N GLU A 127 -2.17 -9.28 -13.72
CA GLU A 127 -3.63 -9.26 -13.72
C GLU A 127 -4.18 -8.20 -14.70
N LEU A 128 -3.63 -6.99 -14.67
CA LEU A 128 -4.01 -5.93 -15.61
C LEU A 128 -3.72 -6.35 -17.05
N ARG A 129 -2.56 -6.97 -17.31
CA ARG A 129 -2.18 -7.50 -18.62
C ARG A 129 -3.22 -8.51 -19.15
N GLU A 130 -3.66 -9.46 -18.29
CA GLU A 130 -4.68 -10.46 -18.65
C GLU A 130 -6.02 -9.81 -18.99
N LEU A 131 -6.38 -8.74 -18.30
CA LEU A 131 -7.60 -7.98 -18.54
C LEU A 131 -7.50 -7.02 -19.73
N GLY A 132 -6.36 -6.96 -20.42
CA GLY A 132 -6.14 -6.03 -21.53
C GLY A 132 -5.95 -4.58 -21.07
N LEU A 133 -5.60 -4.35 -19.81
CA LEU A 133 -5.40 -3.03 -19.22
C LEU A 133 -3.91 -2.69 -19.09
N THR A 134 -3.61 -1.40 -19.14
CA THR A 134 -2.25 -0.87 -18.99
C THR A 134 -2.06 -0.30 -17.59
N LEU A 135 -1.03 -0.72 -16.87
CA LEU A 135 -0.52 0.02 -15.71
C LEU A 135 0.34 1.17 -16.23
N ARG A 136 -0.08 2.42 -15.98
CA ARG A 136 0.45 3.59 -16.67
C ARG A 136 1.57 4.28 -15.90
N ALA A 137 2.42 4.96 -16.64
CA ALA A 137 3.40 5.89 -16.07
C ALA A 137 2.72 6.93 -15.18
N GLY A 138 3.34 7.21 -14.02
CA GLY A 138 2.81 8.13 -13.01
C GLY A 138 1.82 7.51 -12.03
N GLU A 139 1.21 6.38 -12.36
CA GLU A 139 0.34 5.67 -11.40
C GLU A 139 1.14 5.18 -10.20
N VAL A 140 0.47 5.17 -9.04
CA VAL A 140 1.03 4.68 -7.78
C VAL A 140 0.28 3.43 -7.37
N VAL A 141 1.02 2.39 -7.03
CA VAL A 141 0.49 1.11 -6.54
C VAL A 141 0.92 0.94 -5.09
N THR A 142 -0.03 0.79 -4.19
CA THR A 142 0.18 0.27 -2.84
C THR A 142 0.08 -1.27 -2.89
N THR A 143 0.87 -1.96 -2.07
CA THR A 143 1.10 -3.40 -2.26
C THR A 143 0.42 -4.30 -1.23
N GLY A 144 -0.34 -3.73 -0.33
CA GLY A 144 -0.94 -4.42 0.80
C GLY A 144 -0.19 -4.18 2.10
N THR A 145 -0.88 -4.32 3.21
CA THR A 145 -0.36 -3.96 4.52
C THR A 145 0.81 -4.85 4.97
N CYS A 146 1.85 -4.23 5.50
CA CYS A 146 3.00 -4.94 6.08
C CYS A 146 2.83 -5.28 7.58
N HIS A 147 1.74 -4.80 8.21
CA HIS A 147 1.35 -5.07 9.60
C HIS A 147 -0.18 -5.23 9.67
N PRO A 148 -0.75 -6.09 10.53
CA PRO A 148 -2.19 -6.15 10.73
C PRO A 148 -2.80 -4.75 10.92
N PRO A 149 -3.99 -4.47 10.35
CA PRO A 149 -4.61 -3.15 10.41
C PRO A 149 -4.66 -2.59 11.85
N LEU A 150 -4.22 -1.35 12.03
CA LEU A 150 -4.15 -0.69 13.34
C LEU A 150 -5.41 0.12 13.59
N PRO A 151 -6.20 -0.17 14.64
CA PRO A 151 -7.39 0.59 14.98
C PRO A 151 -7.06 2.04 15.32
N ILE A 152 -7.75 2.98 14.67
CA ILE A 152 -7.59 4.42 14.83
C ILE A 152 -8.88 5.10 15.27
N GLN A 153 -8.75 6.29 15.86
CA GLN A 153 -9.86 7.14 16.27
C GLN A 153 -9.51 8.62 16.06
N SER A 154 -10.51 9.49 16.15
CA SER A 154 -10.30 10.94 16.14
C SER A 154 -9.27 11.37 17.20
N GLY A 155 -8.36 12.27 16.84
CA GLY A 155 -7.25 12.72 17.66
C GLY A 155 -5.98 11.86 17.55
N ASP A 156 -6.02 10.70 16.91
CA ASP A 156 -4.83 9.86 16.74
C ASP A 156 -3.85 10.44 15.70
N GLN A 157 -2.58 10.09 15.89
CA GLN A 157 -1.54 10.25 14.89
C GLN A 157 -0.86 8.90 14.69
N VAL A 158 -0.78 8.46 13.44
CA VAL A 158 0.00 7.29 13.03
C VAL A 158 1.27 7.79 12.34
N ALA A 159 2.41 7.30 12.79
CA ALA A 159 3.70 7.52 12.13
C ALA A 159 4.33 6.17 11.81
N ALA A 160 4.78 5.99 10.57
CA ALA A 160 5.45 4.78 10.12
C ALA A 160 6.85 5.13 9.59
N ASP A 161 7.86 4.43 10.10
CA ASP A 161 9.26 4.55 9.75
C ASP A 161 9.71 3.28 9.03
N PHE A 162 10.02 3.39 7.75
CA PHE A 162 10.47 2.31 6.86
C PHE A 162 12.00 2.33 6.70
N GLY A 163 12.73 2.79 7.73
CA GLY A 163 14.19 2.84 7.70
C GLY A 163 14.73 3.67 6.53
N LEU A 164 15.55 3.05 5.68
CA LEU A 164 16.15 3.73 4.51
C LEU A 164 15.13 4.16 3.45
N ILE A 165 13.93 3.58 3.46
CA ILE A 165 12.88 3.95 2.50
C ILE A 165 12.25 5.30 2.88
N GLY A 166 12.26 5.64 4.17
CA GLY A 166 11.76 6.93 4.66
C GLY A 166 10.59 6.79 5.63
N LYS A 167 9.96 7.92 5.91
CA LYS A 167 8.90 8.04 6.91
C LYS A 167 7.63 8.65 6.32
N VAL A 168 6.51 8.26 6.88
CA VAL A 168 5.21 8.82 6.55
C VAL A 168 4.37 8.95 7.81
N SER A 169 3.53 9.96 7.90
CA SER A 169 2.62 10.12 9.04
C SER A 169 1.30 10.75 8.63
N VAL A 170 0.26 10.44 9.38
CA VAL A 170 -1.09 10.98 9.20
C VAL A 170 -1.74 11.23 10.55
N GLY A 171 -2.45 12.35 10.67
CA GLY A 171 -3.28 12.69 11.83
C GLY A 171 -4.76 12.60 11.47
N PHE A 172 -5.58 12.20 12.43
CA PHE A 172 -7.02 12.01 12.31
C PHE A 172 -7.76 13.02 13.20
N GLU A 173 -8.63 13.85 12.62
CA GLU A 173 -9.43 14.87 13.32
C GLU A 173 -10.87 14.42 13.57
#